data_6b7cd2fb2066c3326fb397fe6f1c6cd8
#
_entry.id   6b7cd2fb2066c3326fb397fe6f1c6cd8
#
_cell.length_a   1.000
_cell.length_b   1.000
_cell.length_c   1.000
_cell.angle_alpha   90.00
_cell.angle_beta   90.00
_cell.angle_gamma   90.00
#
_symmetry.space_group_name_H-M   'P 1'
#
loop_
_entity.id
_entity.type
_entity.pdbx_description
1 polymer ?
#
loop_
_entity_poly.entity_id
_entity_poly.type
_entity_poly.pdbx_seq_one_letter_code
_entity_poly.pdbx_strand_id
1 'polypeptide(L)'
;MIFKNCNLLDLKTGKVKLTDIQIEGDKIEKIGKIAGEGIDLDGKIVMPGFANCYHSYERASLNSYEKIIDIKDLHAKNICAGVCFDYYDMKNVTILENIEKLSENEFLKQCMTLENKVFIKFGQNLNEMGEINAIYKKMPSEVLEEFGILDRNAVIVGGNCFEKDELELLGAYNTSFVLLPNDDARSGRRFININILNRLNIPFGLGSGEYAEVDFFAFMRVLLSFNSFVMENSSLMSEQEALLHATLIGAKILGFDGEIKEKNYANFIVLSGKTNYEDIFKGIVYGMSKQNVFMTVKNGKILQQNGVFAMEK
;
A
#
# COMPACT_ATOMS: atom_id res chain seq x y z
N MET A 1 -21.72 -16.78 4.00
CA MET A 1 -21.78 -15.76 5.09
C MET A 1 -22.47 -14.51 4.53
N ILE A 2 -23.33 -13.85 5.31
CA ILE A 2 -24.07 -12.66 4.85
C ILE A 2 -23.77 -11.52 5.81
N PHE A 3 -23.43 -10.35 5.27
CA PHE A 3 -23.34 -9.10 6.00
C PHE A 3 -24.54 -8.22 5.63
N LYS A 4 -25.22 -7.71 6.64
CA LYS A 4 -26.45 -6.92 6.52
C LYS A 4 -26.22 -5.47 6.83
N ASN A 5 -27.04 -4.61 6.23
CA ASN A 5 -27.05 -3.17 6.52
C ASN A 5 -25.66 -2.52 6.36
N CYS A 6 -24.96 -2.84 5.27
CA CYS A 6 -23.65 -2.29 4.94
C CYS A 6 -23.79 -0.93 4.26
N ASN A 7 -23.15 0.11 4.73
CA ASN A 7 -22.91 1.32 3.96
C ASN A 7 -21.69 1.11 3.05
N LEU A 8 -21.92 0.51 1.88
CA LEU A 8 -20.86 0.23 0.91
C LEU A 8 -20.40 1.53 0.23
N LEU A 9 -19.13 1.88 0.44
CA LEU A 9 -18.49 3.05 -0.14
C LEU A 9 -17.83 2.69 -1.47
N ASP A 10 -18.23 3.35 -2.54
CA ASP A 10 -17.51 3.36 -3.79
C ASP A 10 -16.39 4.42 -3.73
N LEU A 11 -15.15 3.98 -3.67
CA LEU A 11 -13.99 4.87 -3.55
C LEU A 11 -13.76 5.74 -4.80
N LYS A 12 -14.26 5.33 -5.97
CA LYS A 12 -14.09 6.11 -7.21
C LYS A 12 -15.06 7.29 -7.30
N THR A 13 -16.23 7.15 -6.71
CA THR A 13 -17.32 8.15 -6.84
C THR A 13 -17.68 8.83 -5.53
N GLY A 14 -17.23 8.32 -4.39
CA GLY A 14 -17.63 8.77 -3.05
C GLY A 14 -19.07 8.41 -2.67
N LYS A 15 -19.78 7.67 -3.53
CA LYS A 15 -21.15 7.27 -3.24
C LYS A 15 -21.20 6.18 -2.20
N VAL A 16 -22.09 6.36 -1.22
CA VAL A 16 -22.41 5.35 -0.21
C VAL A 16 -23.76 4.74 -0.51
N LYS A 17 -23.82 3.43 -0.55
CA LYS A 17 -25.04 2.66 -0.81
C LYS A 17 -25.32 1.71 0.34
N LEU A 18 -26.49 1.83 0.97
CA LEU A 18 -26.97 0.84 1.93
C LEU A 18 -27.34 -0.45 1.18
N THR A 19 -26.69 -1.55 1.52
CA THR A 19 -26.83 -2.84 0.84
C THR A 19 -26.43 -4.00 1.76
N ASP A 20 -26.66 -5.23 1.32
CA ASP A 20 -26.12 -6.43 1.94
C ASP A 20 -25.03 -7.03 1.05
N ILE A 21 -24.12 -7.80 1.64
CA ILE A 21 -23.04 -8.52 0.95
C ILE A 21 -23.10 -9.98 1.33
N GLN A 22 -23.21 -10.88 0.36
CA GLN A 22 -23.13 -12.33 0.54
C GLN A 22 -21.78 -12.83 0.05
N ILE A 23 -21.14 -13.65 0.88
CA ILE A 23 -19.87 -14.32 0.58
C ILE A 23 -20.13 -15.82 0.52
N GLU A 24 -19.59 -16.44 -0.52
CA GLU A 24 -19.51 -17.89 -0.69
C GLU A 24 -18.05 -18.30 -0.91
N GLY A 25 -17.55 -19.18 -0.03
CA GLY A 25 -16.12 -19.49 -0.02
C GLY A 25 -15.27 -18.25 0.27
N ASP A 26 -14.41 -17.91 -0.67
CA ASP A 26 -13.49 -16.76 -0.63
C ASP A 26 -13.98 -15.55 -1.44
N LYS A 27 -15.15 -15.65 -2.10
CA LYS A 27 -15.64 -14.64 -3.05
C LYS A 27 -16.94 -13.97 -2.62
N ILE A 28 -17.12 -12.77 -3.15
CA ILE A 28 -18.40 -12.04 -3.08
C ILE A 28 -19.34 -12.68 -4.09
N GLU A 29 -20.40 -13.31 -3.61
CA GLU A 29 -21.41 -13.94 -4.46
C GLU A 29 -22.43 -12.93 -4.92
N LYS A 30 -22.91 -12.06 -4.01
CA LYS A 30 -23.98 -11.11 -4.32
C LYS A 30 -23.87 -9.82 -3.51
N ILE A 31 -24.21 -8.70 -4.16
CA ILE A 31 -24.36 -7.38 -3.52
C ILE A 31 -25.78 -6.86 -3.82
N GLY A 32 -26.60 -6.67 -2.78
CA GLY A 32 -27.98 -6.20 -2.93
C GLY A 32 -28.83 -6.56 -1.73
N LYS A 33 -30.14 -6.55 -1.89
CA LYS A 33 -31.05 -7.08 -0.85
C LYS A 33 -30.96 -8.60 -0.83
N ILE A 34 -30.56 -9.17 0.29
CA ILE A 34 -30.32 -10.61 0.47
C ILE A 34 -31.25 -11.13 1.57
N ALA A 35 -32.01 -12.20 1.30
CA ALA A 35 -32.86 -12.84 2.28
C ALA A 35 -32.01 -13.70 3.26
N GLY A 36 -32.56 -13.97 4.44
CA GLY A 36 -31.91 -14.80 5.47
C GLY A 36 -31.20 -14.00 6.54
N GLU A 37 -30.73 -14.70 7.55
CA GLU A 37 -29.98 -14.13 8.68
C GLU A 37 -28.54 -13.83 8.28
N GLY A 38 -27.92 -12.87 8.94
CA GLY A 38 -26.55 -12.46 8.70
C GLY A 38 -25.99 -11.60 9.83
N ILE A 39 -24.74 -11.22 9.68
CA ILE A 39 -24.06 -10.29 10.59
C ILE A 39 -24.55 -8.88 10.27
N ASP A 40 -25.26 -8.27 11.20
CA ASP A 40 -25.73 -6.88 11.04
C ASP A 40 -24.57 -5.90 11.31
N LEU A 41 -24.23 -5.10 10.32
CA LEU A 41 -23.19 -4.09 10.43
C LEU A 41 -23.72 -2.72 10.90
N ASP A 42 -25.04 -2.62 11.12
CA ASP A 42 -25.66 -1.42 11.69
C ASP A 42 -25.26 -0.13 10.97
N GLY A 43 -25.27 -0.15 9.65
CA GLY A 43 -24.89 0.98 8.82
C GLY A 43 -23.41 1.40 8.87
N LYS A 44 -22.51 0.54 9.34
CA LYS A 44 -21.06 0.81 9.29
C LYS A 44 -20.56 0.90 7.85
N ILE A 45 -19.51 1.68 7.64
CA ILE A 45 -18.90 1.83 6.33
C ILE A 45 -18.15 0.54 5.97
N VAL A 46 -18.40 0.03 4.77
CA VAL A 46 -17.66 -1.06 4.15
C VAL A 46 -16.89 -0.49 2.96
N MET A 47 -15.59 -0.71 2.93
CA MET A 47 -14.71 -0.25 1.84
C MET A 47 -13.62 -1.30 1.55
N PRO A 48 -12.96 -1.23 0.37
CA PRO A 48 -11.79 -2.05 0.08
C PRO A 48 -10.77 -1.99 1.21
N GLY A 49 -10.13 -3.13 1.50
CA GLY A 49 -9.06 -3.18 2.49
C GLY A 49 -7.81 -2.44 2.04
N PHE A 50 -6.97 -2.05 2.99
CA PHE A 50 -5.68 -1.43 2.69
C PHE A 50 -4.71 -2.40 2.03
N ALA A 51 -3.81 -1.85 1.22
CA ALA A 51 -2.73 -2.57 0.56
C ALA A 51 -1.38 -2.11 1.15
N ASN A 52 -0.72 -2.97 1.92
CA ASN A 52 0.64 -2.72 2.39
C ASN A 52 1.63 -3.17 1.33
N CYS A 53 2.07 -2.25 0.49
CA CYS A 53 2.88 -2.56 -0.68
C CYS A 53 4.34 -2.89 -0.36
N TYR A 54 4.82 -2.54 0.82
CA TYR A 54 6.15 -2.92 1.31
C TYR A 54 6.28 -2.70 2.80
N HIS A 55 6.87 -3.69 3.48
CA HIS A 55 7.39 -3.55 4.84
C HIS A 55 8.62 -4.45 5.04
N SER A 56 9.56 -4.02 5.87
CA SER A 56 10.76 -4.76 6.19
C SER A 56 10.69 -5.29 7.62
N TYR A 57 10.91 -6.59 7.78
CA TYR A 57 10.94 -7.23 9.10
C TYR A 57 12.28 -7.08 9.82
N GLU A 58 13.38 -6.95 9.06
CA GLU A 58 14.72 -7.04 9.64
C GLU A 58 15.11 -5.82 10.50
N ARG A 59 14.52 -4.65 10.27
CA ARG A 59 14.86 -3.42 10.97
C ARG A 59 13.84 -2.96 12.01
N ALA A 60 12.72 -3.62 12.16
CA ALA A 60 11.80 -3.39 13.28
C ALA A 60 12.46 -3.66 14.66
N SER A 61 13.65 -4.27 14.66
CA SER A 61 14.45 -4.59 15.86
C SER A 61 15.49 -3.53 16.26
N LEU A 62 15.66 -2.42 15.54
CA LEU A 62 16.77 -1.49 15.74
C LEU A 62 16.59 -0.47 16.89
N ASN A 63 15.44 -0.41 17.51
CA ASN A 63 15.32 0.29 18.78
C ASN A 63 15.45 -0.72 19.92
N SER A 64 16.53 -0.65 20.65
CA SER A 64 16.96 -1.51 21.76
C SER A 64 15.94 -1.68 22.92
N TYR A 65 14.71 -1.25 22.76
CA TYR A 65 13.60 -1.38 23.71
C TYR A 65 12.38 -2.16 23.17
N GLU A 66 12.34 -2.50 21.89
CA GLU A 66 11.25 -3.31 21.34
C GLU A 66 11.71 -4.75 21.16
N LYS A 67 10.95 -5.68 21.73
CA LYS A 67 11.05 -7.13 21.49
C LYS A 67 11.14 -7.38 19.98
N ILE A 68 11.97 -8.33 19.57
CA ILE A 68 11.91 -8.96 18.24
C ILE A 68 10.45 -9.26 17.95
N ILE A 69 9.87 -8.52 17.00
CA ILE A 69 8.47 -8.75 16.63
C ILE A 69 8.46 -10.02 15.80
N ASP A 70 7.76 -11.03 16.29
CA ASP A 70 7.51 -12.26 15.51
C ASP A 70 6.74 -11.89 14.22
N ILE A 71 7.06 -12.57 13.13
CA ILE A 71 6.34 -12.43 11.84
C ILE A 71 4.82 -12.58 12.04
N LYS A 72 4.39 -13.48 12.94
CA LYS A 72 2.98 -13.66 13.31
C LYS A 72 2.38 -12.40 13.94
N ASP A 73 3.13 -11.71 14.80
CA ASP A 73 2.68 -10.49 15.45
C ASP A 73 2.52 -9.35 14.44
N LEU A 74 3.41 -9.27 13.45
CA LEU A 74 3.32 -8.25 12.42
C LEU A 74 2.17 -8.53 11.45
N HIS A 75 1.96 -9.79 11.09
CA HIS A 75 0.78 -10.19 10.30
C HIS A 75 -0.52 -9.84 11.03
N ALA A 76 -0.62 -10.13 12.33
CA ALA A 76 -1.76 -9.74 13.15
C ALA A 76 -1.95 -8.21 13.22
N LYS A 77 -0.85 -7.44 13.34
CA LYS A 77 -0.89 -5.96 13.32
C LYS A 77 -1.41 -5.43 11.98
N ASN A 78 -0.96 -5.98 10.86
CA ASN A 78 -1.46 -5.63 9.52
C ASN A 78 -2.97 -5.90 9.42
N ILE A 79 -3.42 -7.08 9.81
CA ILE A 79 -4.85 -7.44 9.77
C ILE A 79 -5.68 -6.52 10.68
N CYS A 80 -5.21 -6.24 11.90
CA CYS A 80 -5.89 -5.33 12.82
C CYS A 80 -5.93 -3.89 12.32
N ALA A 81 -4.97 -3.48 11.50
CA ALA A 81 -4.95 -2.18 10.82
C ALA A 81 -5.78 -2.15 9.52
N GLY A 82 -6.45 -3.24 9.15
CA GLY A 82 -7.29 -3.31 7.96
C GLY A 82 -6.55 -3.66 6.67
N VAL A 83 -5.36 -4.24 6.74
CA VAL A 83 -4.60 -4.66 5.56
C VAL A 83 -5.18 -5.97 5.03
N CYS A 84 -5.75 -5.92 3.84
CA CYS A 84 -6.25 -7.10 3.12
C CYS A 84 -5.28 -7.58 2.04
N PHE A 85 -4.42 -6.70 1.53
CA PHE A 85 -3.44 -6.99 0.51
C PHE A 85 -2.04 -6.69 1.06
N ASP A 86 -1.21 -7.72 1.15
CA ASP A 86 0.15 -7.59 1.67
C ASP A 86 1.13 -8.06 0.61
N TYR A 87 2.27 -7.38 0.49
CA TYR A 87 3.27 -7.75 -0.48
C TYR A 87 3.84 -9.17 -0.23
N TYR A 88 3.80 -9.66 1.02
CA TYR A 88 4.14 -11.05 1.34
C TYR A 88 3.11 -12.09 0.85
N ASP A 89 1.90 -11.67 0.46
CA ASP A 89 0.92 -12.56 -0.19
C ASP A 89 1.30 -12.87 -1.65
N MET A 90 2.26 -12.14 -2.22
CA MET A 90 2.67 -12.30 -3.60
C MET A 90 3.53 -13.56 -3.80
N LYS A 91 3.41 -14.15 -4.98
CA LYS A 91 4.23 -15.27 -5.41
C LYS A 91 5.13 -14.83 -6.57
N ASN A 92 6.29 -15.47 -6.69
CA ASN A 92 7.23 -15.25 -7.80
C ASN A 92 7.65 -13.76 -7.90
N VAL A 93 8.13 -13.22 -6.80
CA VAL A 93 8.62 -11.85 -6.68
C VAL A 93 10.05 -11.87 -6.19
N THR A 94 10.91 -11.12 -6.86
CA THR A 94 12.28 -10.86 -6.38
C THR A 94 12.32 -9.49 -5.69
N ILE A 95 13.05 -9.42 -4.59
CA ILE A 95 13.33 -8.17 -3.88
C ILE A 95 14.82 -7.88 -4.01
N LEU A 96 15.14 -6.70 -4.53
CA LEU A 96 16.50 -6.20 -4.63
C LEU A 96 16.69 -5.05 -3.63
N GLU A 97 17.70 -5.19 -2.78
CA GLU A 97 18.10 -4.18 -1.81
C GLU A 97 19.62 -4.01 -1.80
N ASN A 98 20.11 -2.87 -1.35
CA ASN A 98 21.53 -2.56 -1.19
C ASN A 98 22.35 -2.73 -2.48
N ILE A 99 21.78 -2.37 -3.63
CA ILE A 99 22.45 -2.45 -4.94
C ILE A 99 23.73 -1.62 -4.95
N GLU A 100 23.75 -0.52 -4.22
CA GLU A 100 24.91 0.37 -4.04
C GLU A 100 26.14 -0.30 -3.40
N LYS A 101 25.94 -1.46 -2.78
CA LYS A 101 27.02 -2.26 -2.15
C LYS A 101 27.53 -3.39 -3.02
N LEU A 102 26.88 -3.62 -4.16
CA LEU A 102 27.23 -4.71 -5.08
C LEU A 102 28.22 -4.22 -6.12
N SER A 103 29.20 -5.05 -6.47
CA SER A 103 29.93 -4.87 -7.70
C SER A 103 29.04 -5.18 -8.91
N GLU A 104 29.40 -4.63 -10.07
CA GLU A 104 28.68 -4.88 -11.32
C GLU A 104 28.45 -6.37 -11.61
N ASN A 105 29.48 -7.20 -11.38
CA ASN A 105 29.40 -8.65 -11.58
C ASN A 105 28.43 -9.34 -10.59
N GLU A 106 28.38 -8.90 -9.36
CA GLU A 106 27.46 -9.44 -8.35
C GLU A 106 26.02 -9.05 -8.68
N PHE A 107 25.81 -7.80 -9.09
CA PHE A 107 24.50 -7.33 -9.50
C PHE A 107 24.01 -8.06 -10.75
N LEU A 108 24.88 -8.25 -11.76
CA LEU A 108 24.53 -9.00 -12.96
C LEU A 108 24.11 -10.45 -12.63
N LYS A 109 24.79 -11.12 -11.71
CA LYS A 109 24.40 -12.47 -11.26
C LYS A 109 23.02 -12.49 -10.61
N GLN A 110 22.69 -11.49 -9.80
CA GLN A 110 21.35 -11.37 -9.23
C GLN A 110 20.31 -11.15 -10.32
N CYS A 111 20.58 -10.29 -11.30
CA CYS A 111 19.68 -10.01 -12.41
C CYS A 111 19.35 -11.25 -13.26
N MET A 112 20.27 -12.22 -13.38
CA MET A 112 20.04 -13.48 -14.11
C MET A 112 18.98 -14.40 -13.47
N THR A 113 18.68 -14.21 -12.19
CA THR A 113 17.74 -15.04 -11.42
C THR A 113 16.42 -14.34 -11.10
N LEU A 114 16.19 -13.17 -11.70
CA LEU A 114 15.01 -12.36 -11.41
C LEU A 114 13.72 -13.01 -11.92
N GLU A 115 12.70 -12.95 -11.09
CA GLU A 115 11.32 -13.26 -11.44
C GLU A 115 10.68 -12.19 -12.35
N ASN A 116 9.47 -12.43 -12.81
CA ASN A 116 8.76 -11.51 -13.71
C ASN A 116 8.33 -10.19 -13.04
N LYS A 117 8.36 -10.11 -11.72
CA LYS A 117 8.07 -8.91 -10.96
C LYS A 117 9.19 -8.67 -9.95
N VAL A 118 9.73 -7.46 -9.97
CA VAL A 118 10.88 -7.10 -9.14
C VAL A 118 10.55 -5.88 -8.30
N PHE A 119 10.68 -6.01 -6.99
CA PHE A 119 10.65 -4.88 -6.06
C PHE A 119 12.08 -4.44 -5.78
N ILE A 120 12.35 -3.15 -5.93
CA ILE A 120 13.68 -2.59 -5.79
C ILE A 120 13.63 -1.46 -4.77
N LYS A 121 14.27 -1.67 -3.63
CA LYS A 121 14.48 -0.60 -2.65
C LYS A 121 15.64 0.27 -3.12
N PHE A 122 15.31 1.45 -3.66
CA PHE A 122 16.25 2.21 -4.45
C PHE A 122 15.94 3.71 -4.48
N GLY A 123 16.99 4.55 -4.63
CA GLY A 123 16.82 5.99 -4.76
C GLY A 123 16.33 6.69 -3.49
N GLN A 124 16.60 6.13 -2.31
CA GLN A 124 16.08 6.63 -1.05
C GLN A 124 16.83 7.83 -0.51
N ASN A 125 18.13 7.94 -0.80
CA ASN A 125 18.99 9.03 -0.32
C ASN A 125 20.12 9.34 -1.29
N LEU A 126 20.69 10.55 -1.16
CA LEU A 126 21.74 11.03 -2.05
C LEU A 126 23.06 10.25 -1.97
N ASN A 127 23.36 9.65 -0.82
CA ASN A 127 24.58 8.85 -0.67
C ASN A 127 24.48 7.59 -1.53
N GLU A 128 23.36 6.87 -1.45
CA GLU A 128 23.06 5.72 -2.30
C GLU A 128 23.18 6.07 -3.81
N MET A 129 22.56 7.20 -4.22
CA MET A 129 22.64 7.67 -5.59
C MET A 129 24.08 7.95 -6.03
N GLY A 130 24.87 8.55 -5.13
CA GLY A 130 26.29 8.84 -5.36
C GLY A 130 27.15 7.58 -5.45
N GLU A 131 26.92 6.60 -4.59
CA GLU A 131 27.64 5.32 -4.59
C GLU A 131 27.37 4.54 -5.88
N ILE A 132 26.12 4.49 -6.34
CA ILE A 132 25.76 3.87 -7.61
C ILE A 132 26.43 4.57 -8.78
N ASN A 133 26.38 5.90 -8.83
CA ASN A 133 27.07 6.66 -9.87
C ASN A 133 28.59 6.42 -9.83
N ALA A 134 29.19 6.30 -8.65
CA ALA A 134 30.61 6.01 -8.51
C ALA A 134 31.01 4.62 -9.07
N ILE A 135 30.15 3.60 -8.86
CA ILE A 135 30.39 2.23 -9.32
C ILE A 135 30.11 2.10 -10.82
N TYR A 136 28.92 2.50 -11.25
CA TYR A 136 28.42 2.22 -12.60
C TYR A 136 28.68 3.33 -13.62
N LYS A 137 29.10 4.53 -13.19
CA LYS A 137 29.30 5.73 -14.01
C LYS A 137 28.05 6.16 -14.80
N LYS A 138 26.89 5.87 -14.27
CA LYS A 138 25.57 6.13 -14.85
C LYS A 138 24.61 6.65 -13.78
N MET A 139 23.52 7.27 -14.24
CA MET A 139 22.41 7.59 -13.36
C MET A 139 21.74 6.29 -12.87
N PRO A 140 21.24 6.26 -11.65
CA PRO A 140 20.62 5.06 -11.07
C PRO A 140 19.52 4.44 -11.94
N SER A 141 18.67 5.25 -12.57
CA SER A 141 17.63 4.75 -13.48
C SER A 141 18.20 4.08 -14.75
N GLU A 142 19.31 4.61 -15.28
CA GLU A 142 20.01 4.02 -16.43
C GLU A 142 20.64 2.67 -16.07
N VAL A 143 21.10 2.50 -14.83
CA VAL A 143 21.59 1.20 -14.34
C VAL A 143 20.47 0.17 -14.36
N LEU A 144 19.27 0.52 -13.87
CA LEU A 144 18.13 -0.39 -13.90
C LEU A 144 17.70 -0.77 -15.31
N GLU A 145 17.80 0.17 -16.27
CA GLU A 145 17.51 -0.07 -17.68
C GLU A 145 18.53 -1.04 -18.28
N GLU A 146 19.83 -0.77 -18.14
CA GLU A 146 20.92 -1.56 -18.71
C GLU A 146 20.90 -3.02 -18.24
N PHE A 147 20.57 -3.24 -16.98
CA PHE A 147 20.48 -4.58 -16.41
C PHE A 147 19.13 -5.28 -16.69
N GLY A 148 18.26 -4.67 -17.52
CA GLY A 148 16.99 -5.26 -17.94
C GLY A 148 15.99 -5.44 -16.80
N ILE A 149 16.11 -4.66 -15.73
CA ILE A 149 15.21 -4.71 -14.57
C ILE A 149 13.88 -4.04 -14.90
N LEU A 150 13.92 -2.94 -15.65
CA LEU A 150 12.72 -2.17 -15.98
C LEU A 150 11.73 -2.95 -16.86
N ASP A 151 12.20 -3.93 -17.63
CA ASP A 151 11.36 -4.81 -18.45
C ASP A 151 10.54 -5.83 -17.63
N ARG A 152 10.72 -5.90 -16.31
CA ARG A 152 10.19 -6.95 -15.43
C ARG A 152 9.07 -6.48 -14.50
N ASN A 153 8.20 -5.59 -14.93
CA ASN A 153 7.17 -4.98 -14.07
C ASN A 153 7.78 -4.46 -12.75
N ALA A 154 8.83 -3.66 -12.87
CA ALA A 154 9.58 -3.15 -11.74
C ALA A 154 8.73 -2.26 -10.83
N VAL A 155 8.93 -2.42 -9.53
CA VAL A 155 8.31 -1.60 -8.48
C VAL A 155 9.43 -0.97 -7.66
N ILE A 156 9.55 0.35 -7.72
CA ILE A 156 10.54 1.09 -6.94
C ILE A 156 10.00 1.35 -5.54
N VAL A 157 10.72 0.91 -4.52
CA VAL A 157 10.40 1.21 -3.12
C VAL A 157 11.24 2.39 -2.65
N GLY A 158 10.61 3.49 -2.33
CA GLY A 158 11.26 4.77 -2.03
C GLY A 158 11.31 5.67 -3.25
N GLY A 159 12.49 5.77 -3.90
CA GLY A 159 12.66 6.63 -5.08
C GLY A 159 12.66 8.13 -4.77
N ASN A 160 12.94 8.49 -3.53
CA ASN A 160 12.84 9.85 -3.00
C ASN A 160 13.80 10.86 -3.67
N CYS A 161 14.87 10.36 -4.26
CA CYS A 161 15.96 11.18 -4.85
C CYS A 161 16.00 11.15 -6.37
N PHE A 162 15.09 10.45 -7.03
CA PHE A 162 15.02 10.51 -8.50
C PHE A 162 14.61 11.89 -8.97
N GLU A 163 15.37 12.38 -9.93
CA GLU A 163 15.08 13.66 -10.59
C GLU A 163 14.10 13.43 -11.78
N LYS A 164 13.64 14.53 -12.37
CA LYS A 164 12.59 14.48 -13.40
C LYS A 164 12.94 13.57 -14.58
N ASP A 165 14.16 13.65 -15.09
CA ASP A 165 14.59 12.89 -16.28
C ASP A 165 14.64 11.38 -15.97
N GLU A 166 15.04 11.01 -14.76
CA GLU A 166 15.01 9.62 -14.29
C GLU A 166 13.57 9.11 -14.16
N LEU A 167 12.65 9.94 -13.63
CA LEU A 167 11.23 9.58 -13.54
C LEU A 167 10.59 9.45 -14.92
N GLU A 168 11.00 10.25 -15.91
CA GLU A 168 10.55 10.12 -17.30
C GLU A 168 10.98 8.77 -17.90
N LEU A 169 12.23 8.35 -17.67
CA LEU A 169 12.73 7.03 -18.08
C LEU A 169 11.92 5.91 -17.39
N LEU A 170 11.79 5.95 -16.07
CA LEU A 170 11.04 4.96 -15.31
C LEU A 170 9.57 4.87 -15.75
N GLY A 171 8.95 6.01 -16.04
CA GLY A 171 7.58 6.08 -16.57
C GLY A 171 7.42 5.42 -17.93
N ALA A 172 8.42 5.56 -18.82
CA ALA A 172 8.41 4.92 -20.14
C ALA A 172 8.37 3.38 -20.07
N TYR A 173 8.91 2.80 -18.99
CA TYR A 173 8.86 1.36 -18.71
C TYR A 173 7.65 0.91 -17.89
N ASN A 174 6.67 1.79 -17.67
CA ASN A 174 5.49 1.50 -16.84
C ASN A 174 5.85 1.01 -15.43
N THR A 175 6.93 1.50 -14.84
CA THR A 175 7.28 1.19 -13.45
C THR A 175 6.21 1.68 -12.49
N SER A 176 6.12 1.04 -11.34
CA SER A 176 5.28 1.48 -10.23
C SER A 176 6.14 1.90 -9.05
N PHE A 177 5.58 2.69 -8.14
CA PHE A 177 6.29 3.09 -6.93
C PHE A 177 5.58 2.61 -5.67
N VAL A 178 6.35 2.46 -4.60
CA VAL A 178 5.84 2.33 -3.23
C VAL A 178 6.42 3.45 -2.40
N LEU A 179 5.56 4.34 -1.94
CA LEU A 179 5.95 5.43 -1.06
C LEU A 179 5.83 5.00 0.40
N LEU A 180 6.75 5.48 1.23
CA LEU A 180 6.88 5.13 2.63
C LEU A 180 6.75 6.38 3.52
N PRO A 181 5.57 7.08 3.55
CA PRO A 181 5.48 8.44 4.07
C PRO A 181 5.98 8.60 5.50
N ASN A 182 5.62 7.68 6.40
CA ASN A 182 6.03 7.75 7.79
C ASN A 182 7.50 7.38 8.00
N ASP A 183 7.98 6.42 7.22
CA ASP A 183 9.38 6.00 7.28
C ASP A 183 10.31 7.09 6.75
N ASP A 184 9.93 7.73 5.66
CA ASP A 184 10.65 8.86 5.06
C ASP A 184 10.65 10.06 5.99
N ALA A 185 9.49 10.39 6.61
CA ALA A 185 9.37 11.46 7.59
C ALA A 185 10.31 11.25 8.78
N ARG A 186 10.30 10.04 9.34
CA ARG A 186 11.12 9.70 10.50
C ARG A 186 12.61 9.70 10.18
N SER A 187 12.97 9.23 8.98
CA SER A 187 14.35 9.11 8.55
C SER A 187 14.91 10.41 7.96
N GLY A 188 14.10 11.47 7.88
CA GLY A 188 14.51 12.75 7.29
C GLY A 188 14.84 12.65 5.79
N ARG A 189 14.20 11.69 5.08
CA ARG A 189 14.40 11.54 3.65
C ARG A 189 13.67 12.63 2.87
N ARG A 190 14.12 12.88 1.64
CA ARG A 190 13.40 13.74 0.71
C ARG A 190 12.01 13.17 0.45
N PHE A 191 11.08 14.07 0.12
CA PHE A 191 9.77 13.66 -0.34
C PHE A 191 9.73 13.70 -1.87
N ILE A 192 9.29 12.60 -2.49
CA ILE A 192 9.16 12.51 -3.93
C ILE A 192 8.09 13.48 -4.45
N ASN A 193 8.33 14.08 -5.61
CA ASN A 193 7.35 14.96 -6.22
C ASN A 193 6.20 14.17 -6.85
N ILE A 194 5.12 13.96 -6.09
CA ILE A 194 3.93 13.20 -6.52
C ILE A 194 3.31 13.78 -7.81
N ASN A 195 3.40 15.10 -8.02
CA ASN A 195 2.85 15.69 -9.24
C ASN A 195 3.60 15.28 -10.50
N ILE A 196 4.89 14.97 -10.39
CA ILE A 196 5.62 14.38 -11.50
C ILE A 196 5.13 12.97 -11.76
N LEU A 197 4.98 12.14 -10.72
CA LEU A 197 4.42 10.79 -10.86
C LEU A 197 3.04 10.83 -11.53
N ASN A 198 2.15 11.71 -11.08
CA ASN A 198 0.81 11.85 -11.64
C ASN A 198 0.83 12.30 -13.10
N ARG A 199 1.68 13.28 -13.46
CA ARG A 199 1.81 13.75 -14.86
C ARG A 199 2.37 12.69 -15.80
N LEU A 200 3.25 11.84 -15.29
CA LEU A 200 3.83 10.72 -16.04
C LEU A 200 2.95 9.45 -15.99
N ASN A 201 1.81 9.51 -15.31
CA ASN A 201 0.93 8.36 -15.05
C ASN A 201 1.66 7.19 -14.38
N ILE A 202 2.65 7.47 -13.54
CA ILE A 202 3.35 6.46 -12.76
C ILE A 202 2.51 6.11 -11.53
N PRO A 203 1.95 4.89 -11.43
CA PRO A 203 1.15 4.50 -10.29
C PRO A 203 2.02 4.30 -9.05
N PHE A 204 1.48 4.65 -7.87
CA PHE A 204 2.15 4.35 -6.62
C PHE A 204 1.18 3.79 -5.57
N GLY A 205 1.71 2.95 -4.70
CA GLY A 205 1.04 2.45 -3.50
C GLY A 205 1.73 2.96 -2.24
N LEU A 206 1.17 2.63 -1.09
CA LEU A 206 1.75 2.96 0.21
C LEU A 206 2.30 1.71 0.89
N GLY A 207 3.39 1.87 1.62
CA GLY A 207 3.98 0.83 2.44
C GLY A 207 4.28 1.34 3.86
N SER A 208 4.34 0.44 4.81
CA SER A 208 4.75 0.75 6.19
C SER A 208 6.26 0.89 6.35
N GLY A 209 7.05 0.39 5.39
CA GLY A 209 8.50 0.46 5.45
C GLY A 209 9.08 -0.34 6.61
N GLU A 210 9.97 0.29 7.36
CA GLU A 210 10.62 -0.29 8.53
C GLU A 210 9.84 -0.03 9.83
N TYR A 211 8.60 0.48 9.73
CA TYR A 211 7.77 0.81 10.88
C TYR A 211 7.06 -0.42 11.45
N ALA A 212 7.20 -0.63 12.75
CA ALA A 212 6.49 -1.66 13.49
C ALA A 212 4.99 -1.36 13.65
N GLU A 213 4.61 -0.08 13.54
CA GLU A 213 3.22 0.35 13.68
C GLU A 213 2.59 0.60 12.31
N VAL A 214 1.52 -0.13 12.00
CA VAL A 214 0.77 0.01 10.76
C VAL A 214 -0.49 0.81 11.05
N ASP A 215 -0.59 2.00 10.46
CA ASP A 215 -1.80 2.84 10.46
C ASP A 215 -1.90 3.60 9.13
N PHE A 216 -2.69 3.07 8.20
CA PHE A 216 -2.86 3.66 6.88
C PHE A 216 -3.52 5.03 6.91
N PHE A 217 -4.34 5.32 7.92
CA PHE A 217 -4.90 6.68 8.10
C PHE A 217 -3.79 7.69 8.42
N ALA A 218 -2.83 7.30 9.27
CA ALA A 218 -1.66 8.13 9.55
C ALA A 218 -0.77 8.28 8.31
N PHE A 219 -0.54 7.20 7.54
CA PHE A 219 0.27 7.25 6.30
C PHE A 219 -0.33 8.21 5.28
N MET A 220 -1.64 8.17 5.06
CA MET A 220 -2.35 9.10 4.18
C MET A 220 -2.24 10.55 4.64
N ARG A 221 -2.40 10.82 5.96
CA ARG A 221 -2.25 12.18 6.50
C ARG A 221 -0.84 12.73 6.31
N VAL A 222 0.18 11.92 6.57
CA VAL A 222 1.59 12.32 6.35
C VAL A 222 1.84 12.57 4.87
N LEU A 223 1.38 11.69 3.98
CA LEU A 223 1.48 11.84 2.53
C LEU A 223 0.89 13.17 2.05
N LEU A 224 -0.35 13.47 2.43
CA LEU A 224 -1.05 14.70 2.07
C LEU A 224 -0.36 15.94 2.64
N SER A 225 0.09 15.88 3.89
CA SER A 225 0.77 16.99 4.55
C SER A 225 2.11 17.31 3.89
N PHE A 226 2.92 16.29 3.58
CA PHE A 226 4.19 16.49 2.87
C PHE A 226 3.98 17.01 1.46
N ASN A 227 3.03 16.44 0.70
CA ASN A 227 2.73 16.94 -0.62
C ASN A 227 2.32 18.41 -0.59
N SER A 228 1.42 18.77 0.33
CA SER A 228 0.97 20.16 0.49
C SER A 228 2.11 21.10 0.89
N PHE A 229 2.97 20.68 1.81
CA PHE A 229 4.10 21.46 2.31
C PHE A 229 5.17 21.69 1.22
N VAL A 230 5.59 20.62 0.53
CA VAL A 230 6.65 20.69 -0.51
C VAL A 230 6.19 21.48 -1.73
N MET A 231 4.90 21.37 -2.05
CA MET A 231 4.33 22.00 -3.23
C MET A 231 3.68 23.36 -2.96
N GLU A 232 3.65 23.79 -1.69
CA GLU A 232 2.98 25.02 -1.25
C GLU A 232 1.52 25.12 -1.75
N ASN A 233 0.89 23.95 -1.95
CA ASN A 233 -0.46 23.83 -2.51
C ASN A 233 -1.17 22.57 -2.01
N SER A 234 -2.21 22.74 -1.21
CA SER A 234 -2.99 21.63 -0.65
C SER A 234 -3.99 21.01 -1.63
N SER A 235 -4.19 21.62 -2.81
CA SER A 235 -5.19 21.14 -3.79
C SER A 235 -4.64 20.15 -4.81
N LEU A 236 -3.35 19.81 -4.73
CA LEU A 236 -2.70 18.95 -5.73
C LEU A 236 -2.94 17.44 -5.52
N MET A 237 -3.40 17.05 -4.35
CA MET A 237 -3.79 15.69 -4.04
C MET A 237 -4.94 15.71 -3.06
N SER A 238 -6.02 15.03 -3.40
CA SER A 238 -7.22 14.91 -2.56
C SER A 238 -7.13 13.73 -1.60
N GLU A 239 -7.97 13.73 -0.58
CA GLU A 239 -8.14 12.62 0.35
C GLU A 239 -8.66 11.36 -0.35
N GLN A 240 -9.48 11.53 -1.40
CA GLN A 240 -9.94 10.43 -2.24
C GLN A 240 -8.76 9.76 -2.96
N GLU A 241 -7.87 10.53 -3.57
CA GLU A 241 -6.68 10.00 -4.24
C GLU A 241 -5.77 9.28 -3.25
N ALA A 242 -5.52 9.86 -2.06
CA ALA A 242 -4.72 9.19 -1.02
C ALA A 242 -5.33 7.83 -0.64
N LEU A 243 -6.66 7.77 -0.50
CA LEU A 243 -7.36 6.53 -0.17
C LEU A 243 -7.30 5.51 -1.31
N LEU A 244 -7.40 5.95 -2.57
CA LEU A 244 -7.25 5.07 -3.74
C LEU A 244 -5.84 4.46 -3.81
N HIS A 245 -4.79 5.25 -3.53
CA HIS A 245 -3.41 4.76 -3.49
C HIS A 245 -3.17 3.79 -2.33
N ALA A 246 -3.80 4.03 -1.18
CA ALA A 246 -3.73 3.14 -0.02
C ALA A 246 -4.51 1.82 -0.18
N THR A 247 -5.39 1.71 -1.19
CA THR A 247 -6.30 0.58 -1.38
C THR A 247 -6.20 0.00 -2.79
N LEU A 248 -7.05 0.47 -3.73
CA LEU A 248 -7.22 -0.13 -5.05
C LEU A 248 -5.95 -0.07 -5.92
N ILE A 249 -5.25 1.07 -5.93
CA ILE A 249 -4.03 1.22 -6.72
C ILE A 249 -2.92 0.37 -6.10
N GLY A 250 -2.76 0.41 -4.76
CA GLY A 250 -1.81 -0.45 -4.06
C GLY A 250 -2.07 -1.93 -4.30
N ALA A 251 -3.33 -2.38 -4.20
CA ALA A 251 -3.72 -3.76 -4.49
C ALA A 251 -3.34 -4.15 -5.94
N LYS A 252 -3.59 -3.27 -6.92
CA LYS A 252 -3.22 -3.52 -8.32
C LYS A 252 -1.70 -3.63 -8.51
N ILE A 253 -0.90 -2.79 -7.83
CA ILE A 253 0.56 -2.89 -7.82
C ILE A 253 1.00 -4.25 -7.29
N LEU A 254 0.34 -4.77 -6.26
CA LEU A 254 0.59 -6.12 -5.72
C LEU A 254 0.05 -7.25 -6.63
N GLY A 255 -0.71 -6.92 -7.68
CA GLY A 255 -1.28 -7.91 -8.61
C GLY A 255 -2.65 -8.45 -8.19
N PHE A 256 -3.35 -7.75 -7.28
CA PHE A 256 -4.68 -8.11 -6.82
C PHE A 256 -5.75 -7.17 -7.36
N ASP A 257 -6.97 -7.68 -7.53
CA ASP A 257 -8.15 -6.85 -7.74
C ASP A 257 -8.76 -6.49 -6.38
N GLY A 258 -8.63 -5.23 -6.00
CA GLY A 258 -9.10 -4.72 -4.71
C GLY A 258 -10.57 -4.31 -4.69
N GLU A 259 -11.29 -4.36 -5.82
CA GLU A 259 -12.67 -3.88 -5.90
C GLU A 259 -13.67 -4.80 -5.17
N ILE A 260 -14.59 -4.20 -4.42
CA ILE A 260 -15.73 -4.91 -3.84
C ILE A 260 -16.80 -5.04 -4.92
N LYS A 261 -16.80 -6.18 -5.62
CA LYS A 261 -17.77 -6.51 -6.65
C LYS A 261 -18.06 -8.02 -6.68
N GLU A 262 -19.19 -8.41 -7.21
CA GLU A 262 -19.55 -9.81 -7.36
C GLU A 262 -18.48 -10.59 -8.14
N LYS A 263 -18.19 -11.81 -7.71
CA LYS A 263 -17.16 -12.75 -8.20
C LYS A 263 -15.72 -12.42 -7.80
N ASN A 264 -15.44 -11.23 -7.25
CA ASN A 264 -14.13 -10.91 -6.69
C ASN A 264 -13.91 -11.58 -5.35
N TYR A 265 -12.65 -11.68 -4.95
CA TYR A 265 -12.30 -12.08 -3.60
C TYR A 265 -12.89 -11.12 -2.58
N ALA A 266 -13.43 -11.66 -1.50
CA ALA A 266 -14.00 -10.87 -0.42
C ALA A 266 -12.88 -10.33 0.48
N ASN A 267 -12.31 -9.19 0.07
CA ASN A 267 -11.22 -8.48 0.72
C ASN A 267 -11.66 -7.03 1.03
N PHE A 268 -12.16 -6.82 2.23
CA PHE A 268 -12.68 -5.52 2.63
C PHE A 268 -12.56 -5.28 4.14
N ILE A 269 -12.70 -4.03 4.52
CA ILE A 269 -12.77 -3.62 5.92
C ILE A 269 -14.12 -2.99 6.24
N VAL A 270 -14.49 -3.12 7.50
CA VAL A 270 -15.66 -2.44 8.09
C VAL A 270 -15.12 -1.40 9.05
N LEU A 271 -15.53 -0.15 8.85
CA LEU A 271 -15.13 0.97 9.70
C LEU A 271 -16.26 1.33 10.67
N SER A 272 -15.91 1.47 11.95
CA SER A 272 -16.77 2.06 12.97
C SER A 272 -16.52 3.57 13.02
N GLY A 273 -17.59 4.36 13.01
CA GLY A 273 -17.48 5.81 13.05
C GLY A 273 -18.73 6.49 12.50
N LYS A 274 -18.70 7.80 12.41
CA LYS A 274 -19.77 8.54 11.77
C LYS A 274 -19.82 8.26 10.28
N THR A 275 -20.99 8.17 9.70
CA THR A 275 -21.21 7.91 8.28
C THR A 275 -21.75 9.12 7.51
N ASN A 276 -22.14 10.18 8.24
CA ASN A 276 -22.76 11.38 7.72
C ASN A 276 -21.78 12.55 7.62
N TYR A 277 -20.61 12.31 7.04
CA TYR A 277 -19.68 13.37 6.71
C TYR A 277 -20.20 14.16 5.51
N GLU A 278 -19.99 15.49 5.52
CA GLU A 278 -20.21 16.36 4.36
C GLU A 278 -19.31 15.91 3.18
N ASP A 279 -18.07 15.56 3.52
CA ASP A 279 -17.11 14.90 2.64
C ASP A 279 -16.65 13.60 3.30
N ILE A 280 -17.07 12.48 2.73
CA ILE A 280 -16.78 11.14 3.26
C ILE A 280 -15.28 10.83 3.30
N PHE A 281 -14.52 11.28 2.28
CA PHE A 281 -13.09 11.03 2.19
C PHE A 281 -12.32 11.79 3.27
N LYS A 282 -12.63 13.07 3.48
CA LYS A 282 -12.07 13.85 4.60
C LYS A 282 -12.42 13.23 5.94
N GLY A 283 -13.67 12.80 6.10
CA GLY A 283 -14.13 12.12 7.30
C GLY A 283 -13.33 10.85 7.60
N ILE A 284 -13.03 10.04 6.58
CA ILE A 284 -12.22 8.83 6.74
C ILE A 284 -10.76 9.19 7.04
N VAL A 285 -10.13 10.03 6.21
CA VAL A 285 -8.69 10.28 6.32
C VAL A 285 -8.33 11.04 7.60
N TYR A 286 -9.10 12.08 7.97
CA TYR A 286 -8.79 12.92 9.12
C TYR A 286 -9.57 12.57 10.39
N GLY A 287 -10.76 11.99 10.25
CA GLY A 287 -11.62 11.65 11.38
C GLY A 287 -11.46 10.25 11.94
N MET A 288 -10.70 9.37 11.27
CA MET A 288 -10.51 7.98 11.68
C MET A 288 -9.05 7.63 11.89
N SER A 289 -8.82 6.48 12.51
CA SER A 289 -7.52 5.86 12.78
C SER A 289 -7.65 4.35 12.71
N LYS A 290 -6.57 3.60 12.91
CA LYS A 290 -6.62 2.12 12.95
C LYS A 290 -7.62 1.57 13.98
N GLN A 291 -7.92 2.30 15.07
CA GLN A 291 -8.92 1.90 16.06
C GLN A 291 -10.35 1.88 15.50
N ASN A 292 -10.59 2.59 14.40
CA ASN A 292 -11.88 2.57 13.73
C ASN A 292 -12.08 1.37 12.81
N VAL A 293 -11.05 0.54 12.60
CA VAL A 293 -11.19 -0.72 11.87
C VAL A 293 -11.93 -1.73 12.76
N PHE A 294 -13.24 -1.79 12.56
CA PHE A 294 -14.12 -2.67 13.32
C PHE A 294 -13.93 -4.15 12.94
N MET A 295 -13.75 -4.41 11.64
CA MET A 295 -13.60 -5.76 11.11
C MET A 295 -12.72 -5.75 9.87
N THR A 296 -11.90 -6.81 9.72
CA THR A 296 -11.13 -7.08 8.51
C THR A 296 -11.55 -8.45 7.95
N VAL A 297 -12.02 -8.43 6.71
CA VAL A 297 -12.39 -9.64 5.95
C VAL A 297 -11.34 -9.83 4.85
N LYS A 298 -10.68 -10.98 4.84
CA LYS A 298 -9.69 -11.35 3.82
C LYS A 298 -9.99 -12.74 3.29
N ASN A 299 -10.09 -12.85 1.96
CA ASN A 299 -10.45 -14.09 1.27
C ASN A 299 -11.71 -14.78 1.88
N GLY A 300 -12.72 -13.96 2.13
CA GLY A 300 -14.01 -14.42 2.66
C GLY A 300 -14.04 -14.78 4.14
N LYS A 301 -12.92 -14.67 4.85
CA LYS A 301 -12.82 -14.98 6.30
C LYS A 301 -12.73 -13.69 7.10
N ILE A 302 -13.42 -13.65 8.23
CA ILE A 302 -13.25 -12.60 9.24
C ILE A 302 -11.97 -12.90 9.99
N LEU A 303 -10.92 -12.11 9.77
CA LEU A 303 -9.63 -12.31 10.44
C LEU A 303 -9.46 -11.45 11.69
N GLN A 304 -10.23 -10.37 11.81
CA GLN A 304 -10.21 -9.48 12.97
C GLN A 304 -11.60 -8.89 13.18
N GLN A 305 -11.99 -8.72 14.45
CA GLN A 305 -13.18 -7.97 14.85
C GLN A 305 -12.91 -7.26 16.18
N ASN A 306 -13.24 -5.95 16.27
CA ASN A 306 -13.00 -5.10 17.45
C ASN A 306 -11.54 -5.12 17.95
N GLY A 307 -10.56 -5.14 17.05
CA GLY A 307 -9.15 -5.18 17.42
C GLY A 307 -8.66 -6.55 17.91
N VAL A 308 -9.53 -7.57 17.94
CA VAL A 308 -9.17 -8.94 18.33
C VAL A 308 -8.91 -9.77 17.06
N PHE A 309 -7.68 -10.22 16.91
CA PHE A 309 -7.28 -11.11 15.82
C PHE A 309 -7.85 -12.52 16.05
N ALA A 310 -8.54 -13.05 15.04
CA ALA A 310 -9.01 -14.43 15.07
C ALA A 310 -7.81 -15.36 14.82
N MET A 311 -7.23 -15.89 15.90
CA MET A 311 -6.22 -16.94 15.76
C MET A 311 -6.87 -18.15 15.08
N GLU A 312 -6.28 -18.62 13.98
CA GLU A 312 -6.66 -19.93 13.42
C GLU A 312 -6.42 -20.99 14.50
N LYS A 313 -7.52 -21.70 14.86
CA LYS A 313 -7.45 -22.86 15.75
C LYS A 313 -6.90 -24.06 15.00
#